data_d67e7eaafe4c7016fc36fb733a57e823
#
_entry.id   d67e7eaafe4c7016fc36fb733a57e823
#
_cell.length_a   1.000
_cell.length_b   1.000
_cell.length_c   1.000
_cell.angle_alpha   90.00
_cell.angle_beta   90.00
_cell.angle_gamma   90.00
#
_symmetry.space_group_name_H-M   'P 1'
#
loop_
_entity.id
_entity.type
_entity.pdbx_description
1 polymer ?
#
loop_
_entity_poly.entity_id
_entity_poly.type
_entity_poly.pdbx_seq_one_letter_code
_entity_poly.pdbx_strand_id
1 'polypeptide(L)'
;PHGVGHPATSFDWPVVPEALRWGPFFAHERYGLPIYITENGTEDMTIDQAEEFLKPHLASVHRAMEAGADIRGFYWWTLVDNYEWNHGMNLRFGLFGLEQDKSRTLRPVGAAYAEIAAAGGF
;
A
#
# COMPACT_ATOMS: atom_id res chain seq x y z
N PRO A 1 18.21 8.50 -7.30
CA PRO A 1 18.99 8.42 -6.08
C PRO A 1 18.36 7.36 -5.20
N HIS A 2 19.02 6.20 -5.13
CA HIS A 2 18.62 5.13 -4.23
C HIS A 2 18.69 5.65 -2.80
N GLY A 3 17.60 5.52 -2.04
CA GLY A 3 17.63 5.81 -0.60
C GLY A 3 18.61 4.86 0.07
N VAL A 4 19.70 5.40 0.58
CA VAL A 4 20.74 4.58 1.22
C VAL A 4 20.12 3.82 2.38
N GLY A 5 20.13 2.47 2.30
CA GLY A 5 19.66 1.59 3.39
C GLY A 5 18.20 1.16 3.34
N HIS A 6 17.43 1.52 2.32
CA HIS A 6 16.07 1.01 2.12
C HIS A 6 16.00 0.02 0.95
N PRO A 7 15.21 -1.07 1.04
CA PRO A 7 14.86 -1.87 -0.12
C PRO A 7 14.12 -1.00 -1.14
N ALA A 8 14.19 -1.37 -2.42
CA ALA A 8 13.54 -0.62 -3.48
C ALA A 8 12.59 -1.53 -4.27
N THR A 9 11.52 -0.95 -4.80
CA THR A 9 10.62 -1.58 -5.77
C THR A 9 11.32 -1.76 -7.12
N SER A 10 10.66 -2.42 -8.08
CA SER A 10 11.18 -2.56 -9.44
C SER A 10 11.33 -1.23 -10.18
N PHE A 11 10.68 -0.16 -9.69
CA PHE A 11 10.85 1.22 -10.15
C PHE A 11 11.97 2.00 -9.46
N ASP A 12 12.81 1.32 -8.69
CA ASP A 12 13.80 2.00 -7.85
C ASP A 12 13.19 2.99 -6.82
N TRP A 13 11.93 2.81 -6.47
CA TRP A 13 11.32 3.59 -5.40
C TRP A 13 11.68 2.98 -4.05
N PRO A 14 12.20 3.79 -3.12
CA PRO A 14 12.54 3.27 -1.81
C PRO A 14 11.28 2.84 -1.05
N VAL A 15 11.31 1.68 -0.45
CA VAL A 15 10.26 1.19 0.45
C VAL A 15 10.48 1.81 1.82
N VAL A 16 9.68 2.81 2.17
CA VAL A 16 9.82 3.59 3.41
C VAL A 16 8.49 3.63 4.15
N PRO A 17 8.16 2.60 4.94
CA PRO A 17 6.89 2.53 5.68
C PRO A 17 6.66 3.74 6.60
N GLU A 18 7.73 4.30 7.17
CA GLU A 18 7.68 5.47 8.06
C GLU A 18 7.10 6.72 7.38
N ALA A 19 7.12 6.78 6.05
CA ALA A 19 6.47 7.87 5.31
C ALA A 19 4.96 7.95 5.61
N LEU A 20 4.30 6.78 5.82
CA LEU A 20 2.90 6.72 6.21
C LEU A 20 2.62 7.02 7.70
N ARG A 21 3.66 7.10 8.51
CA ARG A 21 3.55 7.66 9.86
C ARG A 21 3.63 9.17 9.82
N TRP A 22 4.69 9.70 9.24
CA TRP A 22 5.01 11.12 9.36
C TRP A 22 4.21 12.01 8.41
N GLY A 23 3.94 11.56 7.19
CA GLY A 23 3.15 12.33 6.21
C GLY A 23 1.75 12.66 6.73
N PRO A 24 0.92 11.65 7.06
CA PRO A 24 -0.40 11.87 7.61
C PRO A 24 -0.39 12.63 8.94
N PHE A 25 0.55 12.32 9.84
CA PHE A 25 0.69 13.02 11.11
C PHE A 25 0.90 14.53 10.91
N PHE A 26 1.88 14.93 10.12
CA PHE A 26 2.14 16.35 9.86
C PHE A 26 1.02 17.03 9.06
N ALA A 27 0.35 16.32 8.16
CA ALA A 27 -0.81 16.86 7.46
C ALA A 27 -1.96 17.14 8.44
N HIS A 28 -2.23 16.22 9.37
CA HIS A 28 -3.24 16.40 10.40
C HIS A 28 -2.89 17.56 11.35
N GLU A 29 -1.65 17.59 11.87
CA GLU A 29 -1.17 18.67 12.72
C GLU A 29 -1.30 20.06 12.07
N ARG A 30 -1.04 20.13 10.76
CA ARG A 30 -1.09 21.40 10.03
C ARG A 30 -2.50 21.87 9.72
N TYR A 31 -3.40 20.96 9.36
CA TYR A 31 -4.72 21.31 8.82
C TYR A 31 -5.88 20.99 9.77
N GLY A 32 -5.68 20.11 10.74
CA GLY A 32 -6.74 19.69 11.68
C GLY A 32 -7.90 18.93 11.01
N LEU A 33 -7.65 18.33 9.83
CA LEU A 33 -8.67 17.65 9.04
C LEU A 33 -8.48 16.14 9.09
N PRO A 34 -9.56 15.35 8.88
CA PRO A 34 -9.45 13.92 8.68
C PRO A 34 -8.58 13.58 7.46
N ILE A 35 -7.84 12.49 7.56
CA ILE A 35 -6.93 12.02 6.53
C ILE A 35 -7.48 10.73 5.91
N TYR A 36 -7.43 10.62 4.59
CA TYR A 36 -7.63 9.40 3.83
C TYR A 36 -6.38 9.14 3.00
N ILE A 37 -5.76 7.98 3.19
CA ILE A 37 -4.65 7.51 2.37
C ILE A 37 -5.28 6.83 1.15
N THR A 38 -5.34 7.55 0.05
CA THR A 38 -6.10 7.14 -1.14
C THR A 38 -5.34 6.16 -2.03
N GLU A 39 -4.01 6.12 -1.90
CA GLU A 39 -3.16 5.20 -2.65
C GLU A 39 -1.93 4.82 -1.83
N ASN A 40 -1.70 3.53 -1.69
CA ASN A 40 -0.43 2.96 -1.26
C ASN A 40 -0.37 1.51 -1.71
N GLY A 41 0.71 1.11 -2.34
CA GLY A 41 0.86 -0.24 -2.86
C GLY A 41 2.20 -0.45 -3.53
N THR A 42 2.45 -1.66 -3.94
CA THR A 42 3.61 -2.04 -4.74
C THR A 42 3.21 -3.07 -5.78
N GLU A 43 3.96 -3.15 -6.85
CA GLU A 43 3.82 -4.22 -7.82
C GLU A 43 4.19 -5.57 -7.20
N ASP A 44 3.52 -6.62 -7.68
CA ASP A 44 3.76 -7.99 -7.24
C ASP A 44 5.08 -8.50 -7.85
N MET A 45 6.15 -8.34 -7.12
CA MET A 45 7.44 -8.91 -7.50
C MET A 45 7.56 -10.38 -7.08
N THR A 46 7.07 -10.68 -5.89
CA THR A 46 6.81 -12.03 -5.37
C THR A 46 5.69 -11.96 -4.34
N ILE A 47 5.01 -13.09 -4.12
CA ILE A 47 3.92 -13.23 -3.14
C ILE A 47 4.33 -12.70 -1.76
N ASP A 48 5.52 -13.06 -1.30
CA ASP A 48 6.03 -12.70 0.02
C ASP A 48 6.33 -11.19 0.13
N GLN A 49 6.85 -10.57 -0.93
CA GLN A 49 7.22 -9.16 -0.92
C GLN A 49 6.02 -8.21 -0.81
N ALA A 50 4.89 -8.55 -1.41
CA ALA A 50 3.69 -7.73 -1.29
C ALA A 50 3.13 -7.76 0.14
N GLU A 51 3.15 -8.90 0.83
CA GLU A 51 2.78 -9.00 2.24
C GLU A 51 3.77 -8.25 3.14
N GLU A 52 5.07 -8.39 2.90
CA GLU A 52 6.11 -7.68 3.63
C GLU A 52 6.02 -6.15 3.44
N PHE A 53 5.49 -5.69 2.33
CA PHE A 53 5.20 -4.29 2.10
C PHE A 53 3.98 -3.82 2.89
N LEU A 54 2.85 -4.54 2.80
CA LEU A 54 1.56 -4.13 3.36
C LEU A 54 1.61 -3.94 4.89
N LYS A 55 2.10 -4.96 5.61
CA LYS A 55 2.09 -4.96 7.08
C LYS A 55 2.90 -3.82 7.70
N PRO A 56 4.15 -3.55 7.30
CA PRO A 56 4.92 -2.42 7.82
C PRO A 56 4.29 -1.05 7.51
N HIS A 57 3.66 -0.88 6.34
CA HIS A 57 2.99 0.37 6.00
C HIS A 57 1.76 0.59 6.86
N LEU A 58 0.90 -0.43 7.05
CA LEU A 58 -0.25 -0.35 7.95
C LEU A 58 0.16 -0.13 9.42
N ALA A 59 1.25 -0.78 9.87
CA ALA A 59 1.79 -0.52 11.20
C ALA A 59 2.24 0.94 11.37
N SER A 60 2.74 1.56 10.32
CA SER A 60 3.12 2.97 10.33
C SER A 60 1.90 3.91 10.35
N VAL A 61 0.83 3.55 9.62
CA VAL A 61 -0.48 4.23 9.72
C VAL A 61 -1.01 4.16 11.14
N HIS A 62 -0.99 2.98 11.76
CA HIS A 62 -1.45 2.80 13.15
C HIS A 62 -0.67 3.69 14.13
N ARG A 63 0.65 3.74 14.01
CA ARG A 63 1.48 4.64 14.84
C ARG A 63 1.17 6.12 14.64
N ALA A 64 0.75 6.54 13.44
CA ALA A 64 0.27 7.91 13.21
C ALA A 64 -1.05 8.17 13.95
N MET A 65 -1.97 7.20 13.93
CA MET A 65 -3.23 7.28 14.68
C MET A 65 -2.99 7.33 16.19
N GLU A 66 -2.09 6.50 16.73
CA GLU A 66 -1.69 6.55 18.14
C GLU A 66 -1.08 7.89 18.53
N ALA A 67 -0.40 8.57 17.61
CA ALA A 67 0.14 9.91 17.79
C ALA A 67 -0.92 11.02 17.65
N GLY A 68 -2.19 10.69 17.35
CA GLY A 68 -3.31 11.61 17.30
C GLY A 68 -3.81 12.00 15.91
N ALA A 69 -3.24 11.46 14.83
CA ALA A 69 -3.73 11.73 13.49
C ALA A 69 -5.11 11.07 13.25
N ASP A 70 -6.10 11.85 12.80
CA ASP A 70 -7.44 11.34 12.46
C ASP A 70 -7.43 10.68 11.07
N ILE A 71 -6.88 9.47 10.99
CA ILE A 71 -6.85 8.70 9.75
C ILE A 71 -8.09 7.82 9.67
N ARG A 72 -8.91 8.02 8.64
CA ARG A 72 -10.22 7.37 8.47
C ARG A 72 -10.28 6.36 7.34
N GLY A 73 -9.24 6.26 6.51
CA GLY A 73 -9.22 5.31 5.41
C GLY A 73 -7.83 5.07 4.88
N PHE A 74 -7.62 3.84 4.45
CA PHE A 74 -6.43 3.38 3.74
C PHE A 74 -6.87 2.54 2.55
N TYR A 75 -6.39 2.87 1.36
CA TYR A 75 -6.73 2.20 0.12
C TYR A 75 -5.47 1.69 -0.57
N TRP A 76 -5.46 0.41 -0.88
CA TRP A 76 -4.39 -0.20 -1.66
C TRP A 76 -4.45 0.25 -3.12
N TRP A 77 -3.31 0.59 -3.70
CA TRP A 77 -3.17 0.73 -5.13
C TRP A 77 -2.68 -0.60 -5.70
N THR A 78 -3.52 -1.37 -6.36
CA THR A 78 -4.90 -1.09 -6.80
C THR A 78 -5.79 -2.32 -6.57
N LEU A 79 -7.10 -2.20 -6.75
CA LEU A 79 -8.01 -3.34 -6.55
C LEU A 79 -7.77 -4.45 -7.58
N VAL A 80 -7.67 -4.10 -8.86
CA VAL A 80 -7.45 -5.05 -9.97
C VAL A 80 -6.32 -4.52 -10.84
N ASP A 81 -5.48 -5.40 -11.37
CA ASP A 81 -4.45 -5.03 -12.32
C ASP A 81 -5.00 -4.14 -13.42
N ASN A 82 -4.28 -3.09 -13.75
CA ASN A 82 -4.66 -2.14 -14.78
C ASN A 82 -3.48 -1.78 -15.69
N TYR A 83 -3.73 -0.89 -16.63
CA TYR A 83 -2.73 -0.38 -17.56
C TYR A 83 -1.85 0.67 -16.87
N GLU A 84 -0.56 0.35 -16.69
CA GLU A 84 0.41 1.21 -16.02
C GLU A 84 1.23 1.99 -17.05
N TRP A 85 0.66 3.06 -17.56
CA TRP A 85 1.31 4.05 -18.45
C TRP A 85 2.30 3.41 -19.44
N ASN A 86 3.58 3.73 -19.35
CA ASN A 86 4.63 3.22 -20.25
C ASN A 86 4.97 1.74 -20.06
N HIS A 87 4.43 1.10 -19.03
CA HIS A 87 4.70 -0.31 -18.68
C HIS A 87 3.57 -1.25 -19.14
N GLY A 88 2.45 -0.69 -19.62
CA GLY A 88 1.33 -1.48 -20.10
C GLY A 88 0.70 -2.33 -18.99
N MET A 89 0.46 -3.61 -19.27
CA MET A 89 -0.10 -4.59 -18.34
C MET A 89 0.99 -5.43 -17.62
N ASN A 90 2.26 -5.07 -17.77
CA ASN A 90 3.35 -5.89 -17.24
C ASN A 90 3.54 -5.74 -15.72
N LEU A 91 3.11 -4.63 -15.15
CA LEU A 91 3.17 -4.35 -13.74
C LEU A 91 1.84 -4.67 -13.06
N ARG A 92 1.92 -5.40 -11.97
CA ARG A 92 0.77 -6.01 -11.34
C ARG A 92 0.61 -5.50 -9.92
N PHE A 93 -0.12 -4.40 -9.77
CA PHE A 93 -0.40 -3.78 -8.47
C PHE A 93 -1.67 -4.31 -7.79
N GLY A 94 -2.51 -5.07 -8.51
CA GLY A 94 -3.84 -5.47 -8.05
C GLY A 94 -3.84 -6.37 -6.82
N LEU A 95 -4.78 -6.16 -5.91
CA LEU A 95 -5.20 -7.19 -4.95
C LEU A 95 -5.77 -8.42 -5.68
N PHE A 96 -6.35 -8.17 -6.86
CA PHE A 96 -6.76 -9.20 -7.82
C PHE A 96 -5.93 -9.11 -9.09
N GLY A 97 -5.38 -10.25 -9.51
CA GLY A 97 -4.81 -10.42 -10.84
C GLY A 97 -5.89 -10.35 -11.91
N LEU A 98 -5.58 -9.75 -13.06
CA LEU A 98 -6.44 -9.74 -14.25
C LEU A 98 -5.90 -10.74 -15.27
N GLU A 99 -6.69 -11.78 -15.56
CA GLU A 99 -6.32 -12.81 -16.52
C GLU A 99 -6.69 -12.38 -17.95
N GLN A 100 -6.19 -13.11 -18.97
CA GLN A 100 -6.45 -12.79 -20.39
C GLN A 100 -7.93 -12.87 -20.76
N ASP A 101 -8.69 -13.76 -20.14
CA ASP A 101 -10.15 -13.92 -20.30
C ASP A 101 -10.94 -12.91 -19.47
N LYS A 102 -10.24 -11.95 -18.81
CA LYS A 102 -10.79 -10.94 -17.91
C LYS A 102 -11.34 -11.48 -16.59
N SER A 103 -11.12 -12.75 -16.29
CA SER A 103 -11.36 -13.26 -14.92
C SER A 103 -10.39 -12.61 -13.93
N ARG A 104 -10.76 -12.65 -12.65
CA ARG A 104 -9.99 -12.04 -11.56
C ARG A 104 -9.60 -13.11 -10.56
N THR A 105 -8.31 -13.17 -10.24
CA THR A 105 -7.76 -14.11 -9.26
C THR A 105 -7.30 -13.34 -8.04
N LEU A 106 -7.86 -13.66 -6.86
CA LEU A 106 -7.42 -13.04 -5.61
C LEU A 106 -5.96 -13.42 -5.34
N ARG A 107 -5.14 -12.43 -5.05
CA ARG A 107 -3.74 -12.63 -4.69
C ARG A 107 -3.56 -12.75 -3.18
N PRO A 108 -2.46 -13.35 -2.71
CA PRO A 108 -2.16 -13.46 -1.28
C PRO A 108 -2.18 -12.11 -0.55
N VAL A 109 -1.62 -11.04 -1.14
CA VAL A 109 -1.70 -9.70 -0.56
C VAL A 109 -3.15 -9.22 -0.43
N GLY A 110 -4.03 -9.58 -1.38
CA GLY A 110 -5.46 -9.29 -1.31
C GLY A 110 -6.17 -10.03 -0.19
N ALA A 111 -5.80 -11.31 0.03
CA ALA A 111 -6.31 -12.09 1.16
C ALA A 111 -5.84 -11.48 2.50
N ALA A 112 -4.55 -11.17 2.64
CA ALA A 112 -4.00 -10.54 3.83
C ALA A 112 -4.66 -9.17 4.12
N TYR A 113 -4.86 -8.35 3.08
CA TYR A 113 -5.56 -7.06 3.22
C TYR A 113 -6.99 -7.25 3.72
N ALA A 114 -7.73 -8.22 3.16
CA ALA A 114 -9.10 -8.52 3.56
C ALA A 114 -9.19 -9.02 5.00
N GLU A 115 -8.25 -9.87 5.44
CA GLU A 115 -8.19 -10.37 6.82
C GLU A 115 -7.94 -9.22 7.81
N ILE A 116 -6.98 -8.36 7.54
CA ILE A 116 -6.67 -7.18 8.37
C ILE A 116 -7.87 -6.24 8.44
N ALA A 117 -8.51 -5.97 7.30
CA ALA A 117 -9.69 -5.10 7.24
C ALA A 117 -10.87 -5.68 8.04
N ALA A 118 -11.10 -7.00 7.97
CA ALA A 118 -12.17 -7.67 8.71
C ALA A 118 -11.90 -7.71 10.22
N ALA A 119 -10.65 -7.87 10.62
CA ALA A 119 -10.25 -7.88 12.02
C ALA A 119 -10.21 -6.48 12.66
N GLY A 120 -10.18 -5.41 11.85
CA GLY A 120 -9.97 -4.05 12.32
C GLY A 120 -8.53 -3.78 12.78
N GLY A 121 -7.60 -4.61 12.34
CA GLY A 121 -6.18 -4.53 12.70
C GLY A 121 -5.46 -5.88 12.63
N PHE A 122 -4.22 -5.93 13.05
CA PHE A 122 -3.38 -7.13 13.13
C PHE A 122 -2.61 -7.16 14.46
#